data_e56465586b94b0be9d523222e6378af6
#
_entry.id   e56465586b94b0be9d523222e6378af6
#
_cell.length_a   1.000
_cell.length_b   1.000
_cell.length_c   1.000
_cell.angle_alpha   90.00
_cell.angle_beta   90.00
_cell.angle_gamma   90.00
#
_symmetry.space_group_name_H-M   'P 1'
#
loop_
_entity.id
_entity.type
_entity.pdbx_description
1 polymer ?
#
loop_
_entity_poly.entity_id
_entity_poly.type
_entity_poly.pdbx_seq_one_letter_code
_entity_poly.pdbx_strand_id
1 'polypeptide(L)'
;MFQVNVILFDGVQVPHYNYVGDSILGYKAHVGAGSITSNVKSDKTPVVVKAPDGQRWETGRKKFGAMLGDRVEVGCNSVLNPGTVIGPESNIYPLSSVRGVVPARHIFKAPGNVVPKHD
;
A
#
# COMPACT_ATOMS: atom_id res chain seq x y z
N MET A 1 0.53 16.25 5.62
CA MET A 1 -0.15 14.97 5.35
C MET A 1 -1.66 15.13 5.54
N PHE A 2 -2.45 14.47 4.73
CA PHE A 2 -3.90 14.43 4.87
C PHE A 2 -4.35 13.01 5.17
N GLN A 3 -5.08 12.82 6.28
CA GLN A 3 -5.54 11.49 6.73
C GLN A 3 -7.06 11.47 6.88
N VAL A 4 -7.71 10.42 6.37
CA VAL A 4 -9.15 10.20 6.55
C VAL A 4 -9.37 8.69 6.79
N ASN A 5 -10.02 8.36 7.93
CA ASN A 5 -10.37 6.98 8.26
C ASN A 5 -9.17 6.03 8.22
N VAL A 6 -8.12 6.33 8.99
CA VAL A 6 -6.90 5.52 9.01
C VAL A 6 -6.61 4.99 10.39
N ILE A 7 -5.93 3.83 10.43
CA ILE A 7 -5.33 3.27 11.64
C ILE A 7 -3.83 3.27 11.45
N LEU A 8 -3.12 3.99 12.31
CA LEU A 8 -1.66 4.06 12.29
C LEU A 8 -1.12 3.42 13.57
N PHE A 9 -0.30 2.40 13.41
CA PHE A 9 0.39 1.80 14.54
C PHE A 9 1.62 2.63 14.93
N ASP A 10 2.29 2.23 16.03
CA ASP A 10 3.39 3.01 16.56
C ASP A 10 4.53 3.17 15.56
N GLY A 11 5.16 4.34 15.58
CA GLY A 11 6.34 4.63 14.78
C GLY A 11 6.08 4.84 13.29
N VAL A 12 4.82 4.93 12.86
CA VAL A 12 4.49 5.21 11.46
C VAL A 12 4.99 6.60 11.07
N GLN A 13 5.60 6.70 9.89
CA GLN A 13 6.09 7.95 9.34
C GLN A 13 5.42 8.25 8.00
N VAL A 14 4.67 9.35 7.95
CA VAL A 14 3.99 9.86 6.74
C VAL A 14 4.27 11.37 6.67
N PRO A 15 5.52 11.75 6.41
CA PRO A 15 5.99 13.10 6.78
C PRO A 15 5.56 14.22 5.83
N HIS A 16 5.46 14.01 4.52
CA HIS A 16 5.36 15.13 3.59
C HIS A 16 4.43 14.85 2.41
N TYR A 17 3.45 15.75 2.20
CA TYR A 17 2.61 15.78 0.99
C TYR A 17 1.99 14.43 0.65
N ASN A 18 1.52 13.71 1.69
CA ASN A 18 0.90 12.41 1.52
C ASN A 18 -0.61 12.52 1.65
N TYR A 19 -1.31 11.65 0.93
CA TYR A 19 -2.70 11.33 1.23
C TYR A 19 -2.80 9.88 1.66
N VAL A 20 -3.39 9.65 2.83
CA VAL A 20 -3.66 8.30 3.34
C VAL A 20 -5.13 8.24 3.74
N GLY A 21 -5.88 7.40 3.06
CA GLY A 21 -7.30 7.27 3.33
C GLY A 21 -7.75 5.82 3.36
N ASP A 22 -8.65 5.50 4.29
CA ASP A 22 -9.27 4.18 4.43
C ASP A 22 -8.24 3.05 4.47
N SER A 23 -7.15 3.26 5.23
CA SER A 23 -5.96 2.41 5.21
C SER A 23 -5.52 2.03 6.62
N ILE A 24 -4.74 0.96 6.70
CA ILE A 24 -4.06 0.54 7.93
C ILE A 24 -2.58 0.48 7.67
N LEU A 25 -1.79 1.19 8.47
CA LEU A 25 -0.32 1.21 8.36
C LEU A 25 0.27 0.55 9.60
N GLY A 26 1.04 -0.50 9.39
CA GLY A 26 1.62 -1.30 10.47
C GLY A 26 2.74 -0.58 11.22
N TYR A 27 3.30 -1.27 12.19
CA TYR A 27 4.34 -0.73 13.08
C TYR A 27 5.57 -0.27 12.28
N LYS A 28 5.98 0.97 12.48
CA LYS A 28 7.11 1.60 11.81
C LYS A 28 7.04 1.60 10.27
N ALA A 29 5.84 1.48 9.70
CA ALA A 29 5.70 1.67 8.26
C ALA A 29 6.05 3.11 7.89
N HIS A 30 6.74 3.27 6.77
CA HIS A 30 7.19 4.57 6.27
C HIS A 30 6.66 4.82 4.86
N VAL A 31 6.02 5.96 4.66
CA VAL A 31 5.50 6.37 3.34
C VAL A 31 6.29 7.60 2.90
N GLY A 32 7.02 7.46 1.80
CA GLY A 32 7.83 8.54 1.28
C GLY A 32 7.01 9.74 0.81
N ALA A 33 7.66 10.89 0.69
CA ALA A 33 6.99 12.14 0.33
C ALA A 33 6.24 12.02 -1.00
N GLY A 34 5.05 12.60 -1.08
CA GLY A 34 4.24 12.62 -2.29
C GLY A 34 3.51 11.31 -2.60
N SER A 35 3.69 10.27 -1.78
CA SER A 35 2.99 8.99 -2.01
C SER A 35 1.56 9.07 -1.50
N ILE A 36 0.68 8.32 -2.14
CA ILE A 36 -0.74 8.30 -1.78
C ILE A 36 -1.27 6.86 -1.73
N THR A 37 -2.23 6.63 -0.83
CA THR A 37 -3.06 5.45 -0.87
C THR A 37 -4.37 5.83 -1.52
N SER A 38 -4.54 5.47 -2.78
CA SER A 38 -5.79 5.73 -3.50
C SER A 38 -6.88 4.82 -2.92
N ASN A 39 -8.04 5.39 -2.61
CA ASN A 39 -9.08 4.64 -1.90
C ASN A 39 -10.36 4.43 -2.70
N VAL A 40 -10.47 5.02 -3.89
CA VAL A 40 -11.64 4.87 -4.76
C VAL A 40 -11.19 4.44 -6.14
N LYS A 41 -11.77 3.37 -6.68
CA LYS A 41 -11.51 2.96 -8.06
C LYS A 41 -12.10 3.96 -9.04
N SER A 42 -11.46 4.09 -10.21
CA SER A 42 -11.93 5.02 -11.23
C SER A 42 -13.34 4.72 -11.72
N ASP A 43 -13.75 3.45 -11.76
CA ASP A 43 -15.10 3.04 -12.12
C ASP A 43 -16.09 3.07 -10.97
N LYS A 44 -15.63 3.42 -9.75
CA LYS A 44 -16.44 3.54 -8.54
C LYS A 44 -17.17 2.26 -8.12
N THR A 45 -16.69 1.12 -8.56
CA THR A 45 -17.18 -0.18 -8.07
C THR A 45 -16.51 -0.53 -6.74
N PRO A 46 -17.09 -1.48 -5.96
CA PRO A 46 -16.45 -1.91 -4.72
C PRO A 46 -15.05 -2.47 -4.93
N VAL A 47 -14.17 -2.21 -3.98
CA VAL A 47 -12.77 -2.62 -4.06
C VAL A 47 -12.65 -4.11 -3.79
N VAL A 48 -11.81 -4.77 -4.58
CA VAL A 48 -11.48 -6.20 -4.43
C VAL A 48 -9.98 -6.32 -4.17
N VAL A 49 -9.62 -7.08 -3.14
CA VAL A 49 -8.22 -7.41 -2.87
C VAL A 49 -7.87 -8.67 -3.68
N LYS A 50 -6.82 -8.60 -4.49
CA LYS A 50 -6.41 -9.69 -5.38
C LYS A 50 -5.01 -10.17 -5.02
N ALA A 51 -4.88 -11.46 -4.73
CA ALA A 51 -3.58 -12.08 -4.46
C ALA A 51 -2.95 -12.64 -5.74
N PRO A 52 -1.61 -12.83 -5.76
CA PRO A 52 -0.93 -13.37 -6.95
C PRO A 52 -1.38 -14.78 -7.34
N ASP A 53 -1.89 -15.58 -6.39
CA ASP A 53 -2.38 -16.94 -6.63
C ASP A 53 -3.79 -16.99 -7.22
N GLY A 54 -4.39 -15.83 -7.50
CA GLY A 54 -5.73 -15.72 -8.05
C GLY A 54 -6.83 -15.62 -7.01
N GLN A 55 -6.52 -15.71 -5.73
CA GLN A 55 -7.54 -15.48 -4.69
C GLN A 55 -8.00 -14.04 -4.71
N ARG A 56 -9.28 -13.86 -4.40
CA ARG A 56 -9.93 -12.54 -4.42
C ARG A 56 -10.79 -12.39 -3.17
N TRP A 57 -10.71 -11.21 -2.55
CA TRP A 57 -11.56 -10.86 -1.41
C TRP A 57 -12.35 -9.62 -1.76
N GLU A 58 -13.66 -9.75 -1.80
CA GLU A 58 -14.56 -8.63 -2.02
C GLU A 58 -14.73 -7.88 -0.69
N THR A 59 -14.33 -6.62 -0.67
CA THR A 59 -14.42 -5.82 0.56
C THR A 59 -15.83 -5.32 0.84
N GLY A 60 -16.68 -5.28 -0.18
CA GLY A 60 -18.02 -4.69 -0.07
C GLY A 60 -17.98 -3.17 0.09
N ARG A 61 -16.84 -2.53 -0.09
CA ARG A 61 -16.66 -1.10 0.16
C ARG A 61 -16.19 -0.39 -1.10
N LYS A 62 -16.78 0.76 -1.37
CA LYS A 62 -16.32 1.64 -2.47
C LYS A 62 -15.06 2.42 -2.08
N LYS A 63 -14.85 2.65 -0.79
CA LYS A 63 -13.65 3.29 -0.27
C LYS A 63 -12.84 2.28 0.54
N PHE A 64 -11.67 1.95 0.04
CA PHE A 64 -10.76 1.01 0.67
C PHE A 64 -9.36 1.28 0.15
N GLY A 65 -8.46 1.68 1.02
CA GLY A 65 -7.11 2.07 0.64
C GLY A 65 -6.14 0.91 0.63
N ALA A 66 -5.03 1.07 1.34
CA ALA A 66 -3.97 0.07 1.40
C ALA A 66 -3.78 -0.46 2.81
N MET A 67 -3.30 -1.71 2.89
CA MET A 67 -2.91 -2.35 4.14
C MET A 67 -1.40 -2.58 4.09
N LEU A 68 -0.65 -1.86 4.92
CA LEU A 68 0.81 -2.00 5.00
C LEU A 68 1.18 -2.78 6.25
N GLY A 69 1.96 -3.84 6.06
CA GLY A 69 2.52 -4.59 7.18
C GLY A 69 3.59 -3.80 7.94
N ASP A 70 4.14 -4.42 8.97
CA ASP A 70 5.16 -3.79 9.80
C ASP A 70 6.43 -3.50 9.01
N ARG A 71 7.04 -2.34 9.24
CA ARG A 71 8.33 -1.92 8.65
C ARG A 71 8.35 -1.89 7.12
N VAL A 72 7.19 -1.73 6.49
CA VAL A 72 7.11 -1.51 5.05
C VAL A 72 7.66 -0.12 4.74
N GLU A 73 8.43 -0.01 3.66
CA GLU A 73 8.91 1.28 3.16
C GLU A 73 8.38 1.52 1.75
N VAL A 74 7.66 2.62 1.60
CA VAL A 74 7.12 3.05 0.31
C VAL A 74 7.94 4.22 -0.20
N GLY A 75 8.56 4.06 -1.37
CA GLY A 75 9.36 5.12 -1.98
C GLY A 75 8.52 6.33 -2.38
N CYS A 76 9.18 7.46 -2.57
CA CYS A 76 8.51 8.74 -2.85
C CYS A 76 7.67 8.70 -4.12
N ASN A 77 6.59 9.47 -4.14
CA ASN A 77 5.71 9.65 -5.30
C ASN A 77 5.14 8.34 -5.85
N SER A 78 4.90 7.37 -4.98
CA SER A 78 4.24 6.12 -5.34
C SER A 78 2.74 6.22 -5.12
N VAL A 79 1.99 5.45 -5.89
CA VAL A 79 0.55 5.32 -5.73
C VAL A 79 0.23 3.87 -5.39
N LEU A 80 -0.39 3.68 -4.22
CA LEU A 80 -0.92 2.38 -3.83
C LEU A 80 -2.39 2.37 -4.21
N ASN A 81 -2.72 1.59 -5.23
CA ASN A 81 -4.08 1.54 -5.77
C ASN A 81 -5.04 0.88 -4.77
N PRO A 82 -6.36 1.14 -4.86
CA PRO A 82 -7.32 0.59 -3.90
C PRO A 82 -7.21 -0.93 -3.78
N GLY A 83 -7.15 -1.41 -2.53
CA GLY A 83 -7.01 -2.83 -2.26
C GLY A 83 -5.58 -3.37 -2.27
N THR A 84 -4.57 -2.51 -2.33
CA THR A 84 -3.18 -2.92 -2.22
C THR A 84 -2.88 -3.43 -0.81
N VAL A 85 -2.22 -4.59 -0.74
CA VAL A 85 -1.74 -5.16 0.53
C VAL A 85 -0.24 -5.41 0.40
N ILE A 86 0.55 -4.85 1.31
CA ILE A 86 2.00 -5.01 1.27
C ILE A 86 2.42 -5.75 2.53
N GLY A 87 3.01 -6.93 2.34
CA GLY A 87 3.47 -7.77 3.44
C GLY A 87 4.59 -7.11 4.24
N PRO A 88 4.82 -7.57 5.50
CA PRO A 88 5.81 -6.95 6.37
C PRO A 88 7.22 -6.93 5.78
N GLU A 89 7.97 -5.89 6.11
CA GLU A 89 9.38 -5.72 5.75
C GLU A 89 9.65 -5.67 4.25
N SER A 90 8.62 -5.34 3.45
CA SER A 90 8.76 -5.15 2.01
C SER A 90 9.04 -3.70 1.66
N ASN A 91 9.69 -3.49 0.52
CA ASN A 91 10.04 -2.17 0.01
C ASN A 91 9.39 -1.94 -1.34
N ILE A 92 8.90 -0.73 -1.55
CA ILE A 92 8.33 -0.28 -2.81
C ILE A 92 9.26 0.78 -3.39
N TYR A 93 9.72 0.58 -4.62
CA TYR A 93 10.56 1.58 -5.30
C TYR A 93 9.82 2.89 -5.52
N PRO A 94 10.53 4.02 -5.54
CA PRO A 94 9.91 5.31 -5.84
C PRO A 94 9.22 5.30 -7.21
N LEU A 95 8.22 6.18 -7.35
CA LEU A 95 7.47 6.37 -8.59
C LEU A 95 6.75 5.10 -9.06
N SER A 96 6.33 4.26 -8.13
CA SER A 96 5.65 3.00 -8.45
C SER A 96 4.14 3.16 -8.42
N SER A 97 3.47 2.41 -9.29
CA SER A 97 2.03 2.19 -9.21
C SER A 97 1.80 0.73 -8.79
N VAL A 98 1.29 0.54 -7.58
CA VAL A 98 1.19 -0.78 -6.98
C VAL A 98 -0.26 -1.23 -6.94
N ARG A 99 -0.50 -2.48 -7.32
CA ARG A 99 -1.82 -3.14 -7.25
C ARG A 99 -1.67 -4.52 -6.66
N GLY A 100 -2.69 -4.96 -5.93
CA GLY A 100 -2.76 -6.31 -5.41
C GLY A 100 -1.88 -6.52 -4.19
N VAL A 101 -1.40 -7.73 -4.01
CA VAL A 101 -0.64 -8.14 -2.82
C VAL A 101 0.83 -8.25 -3.14
N VAL A 102 1.67 -7.56 -2.36
CA VAL A 102 3.13 -7.74 -2.38
C VAL A 102 3.47 -8.64 -1.20
N PRO A 103 4.13 -9.80 -1.45
CA PRO A 103 4.47 -10.70 -0.36
C PRO A 103 5.43 -10.07 0.65
N ALA A 104 5.46 -10.62 1.86
CA ALA A 104 6.39 -10.17 2.89
C ALA A 104 7.83 -10.30 2.43
N ARG A 105 8.70 -9.35 2.84
CA ARG A 105 10.13 -9.37 2.57
C ARG A 105 10.47 -9.42 1.08
N HIS A 106 9.72 -8.66 0.30
CA HIS A 106 9.97 -8.52 -1.15
C HIS A 106 10.25 -7.06 -1.49
N ILE A 107 10.82 -6.86 -2.67
CA ILE A 107 11.03 -5.54 -3.26
C ILE A 107 10.16 -5.44 -4.51
N PHE A 108 9.27 -4.46 -4.53
CA PHE A 108 8.50 -4.11 -5.72
C PHE A 108 9.30 -3.08 -6.53
N LYS A 109 9.84 -3.50 -7.65
CA LYS A 109 10.64 -2.63 -8.52
C LYS A 109 9.81 -2.00 -9.63
N ALA A 110 8.86 -2.75 -10.16
CA ALA A 110 7.93 -2.33 -11.21
C ALA A 110 6.81 -3.36 -11.29
N PRO A 111 5.70 -3.06 -11.97
CA PRO A 111 4.69 -4.08 -12.25
C PRO A 111 5.31 -5.31 -12.93
N GLY A 112 5.05 -6.49 -12.39
CA GLY A 112 5.64 -7.73 -12.89
C GLY A 112 7.08 -7.98 -12.48
N ASN A 113 7.69 -7.08 -11.69
CA ASN A 113 9.08 -7.24 -11.23
C ASN A 113 9.13 -7.09 -9.71
N VAL A 114 8.73 -8.15 -9.02
CA VAL A 114 8.73 -8.24 -7.55
C VAL A 114 9.67 -9.37 -7.17
N VAL A 115 10.70 -9.05 -6.39
CA VAL A 115 11.78 -10.00 -6.06
C VAL A 115 11.95 -10.12 -4.55
N PRO A 116 12.41 -11.29 -4.06
CA PRO A 116 12.70 -11.45 -2.65
C PRO A 116 13.82 -10.52 -2.20
N LYS A 117 13.74 -10.01 -0.97
CA LYS A 117 14.83 -9.27 -0.36
C LYS A 117 15.96 -10.22 0.04
N HIS A 118 17.18 -9.77 -0.18
CA HIS A 118 18.36 -10.42 0.33
C HIS A 118 18.79 -9.74 1.63
N ASP A 119 19.10 -10.55 2.60
CA ASP A 119 19.63 -10.07 3.87
C ASP A 119 21.13 -9.79 3.78
#